data_a6e7a7fdd54c1598b36249a0bc3bfb23
#
_entry.id   a6e7a7fdd54c1598b36249a0bc3bfb23
#
_cell.length_a   1.000
_cell.length_b   1.000
_cell.length_c   1.000
_cell.angle_alpha   90.00
_cell.angle_beta   90.00
_cell.angle_gamma   90.00
#
_symmetry.space_group_name_H-M   'P 1'
#
loop_
_entity.id
_entity.type
_entity.pdbx_description
1 polymer ?
#
loop_
_entity_poly.entity_id
_entity_poly.type
_entity_poly.pdbx_seq_one_letter_code
_entity_poly.pdbx_strand_id
1 'polypeptide(L)'
;LRYDDPVPSIIRTTTQEVELAGVTLPKGTQIFLMYASGNRDETQYSDAEYFQLARFKQAPVNHLAFGNGIHYCVGASLARREARIALETLSKRLPNLRLRPNQQLAHIPSLLFRGFTHLDLEWDVA
;
A
#
# COMPACT_ATOMS: atom_id res chain seq x y z
N LEU A 1 1.73 -2.80 4.04
CA LEU A 1 1.74 -2.40 2.61
C LEU A 1 0.51 -2.95 1.88
N ARG A 2 0.28 -4.27 1.84
CA ARG A 2 -0.90 -4.84 1.15
C ARG A 2 -2.23 -4.24 1.65
N TYR A 3 -2.41 -4.17 2.96
CA TYR A 3 -3.66 -3.74 3.59
C TYR A 3 -3.95 -2.26 3.39
N ASP A 4 -2.93 -1.43 3.43
CA ASP A 4 -3.03 0.01 3.18
C ASP A 4 -1.84 0.45 2.33
N ASP A 5 -2.12 0.72 1.06
CA ASP A 5 -1.11 1.05 0.06
C ASP A 5 -0.77 2.54 0.10
N PRO A 6 0.51 2.91 0.22
CA PRO A 6 0.94 4.30 0.06
C PRO A 6 0.69 4.85 -1.36
N VAL A 7 0.65 3.96 -2.37
CA VAL A 7 0.36 4.28 -3.77
C VAL A 7 -0.82 3.41 -4.22
N PRO A 8 -2.07 3.82 -3.93
CA PRO A 8 -3.26 3.00 -4.16
C PRO A 8 -3.57 2.75 -5.64
N SER A 9 -3.08 3.60 -6.52
CA SER A 9 -3.29 3.47 -7.97
C SER A 9 -2.20 4.14 -8.78
N ILE A 10 -2.06 3.72 -10.03
CA ILE A 10 -1.25 4.40 -11.05
C ILE A 10 -2.05 4.51 -12.35
N ILE A 11 -1.66 5.45 -13.19
CA ILE A 11 -2.27 5.67 -14.49
C ILE A 11 -1.45 4.99 -15.59
N ARG A 12 -2.13 4.41 -16.55
CA ARG A 12 -1.60 3.93 -17.83
C ARG A 12 -2.42 4.51 -18.98
N THR A 13 -1.80 4.58 -20.13
CA THR A 13 -2.49 5.00 -21.38
C THR A 13 -2.31 3.93 -22.43
N THR A 14 -3.37 3.53 -23.09
CA THR A 14 -3.31 2.55 -24.19
C THR A 14 -2.54 3.13 -25.37
N THR A 15 -1.57 2.38 -25.88
CA THR A 15 -0.78 2.77 -27.06
C THR A 15 -1.42 2.33 -28.38
N GLN A 16 -2.37 1.43 -28.30
CA GLN A 16 -3.21 0.92 -29.38
C GLN A 16 -4.58 0.53 -28.82
N GLU A 17 -5.52 0.18 -29.67
CA GLU A 17 -6.78 -0.43 -29.25
C GLU A 17 -6.48 -1.79 -28.59
N VAL A 18 -7.11 -2.05 -27.45
CA VAL A 18 -6.97 -3.30 -26.69
C VAL A 18 -8.32 -3.74 -26.15
N GLU A 19 -8.52 -5.04 -26.05
CA GLU A 19 -9.65 -5.63 -25.34
C GLU A 19 -9.22 -6.04 -23.94
N LEU A 20 -9.98 -5.61 -22.93
CA LEU A 20 -9.73 -5.96 -21.53
C LEU A 20 -11.05 -6.38 -20.87
N ALA A 21 -11.11 -7.64 -20.44
CA ALA A 21 -12.29 -8.23 -19.80
C ALA A 21 -13.61 -8.00 -20.59
N GLY A 22 -13.56 -8.15 -21.91
CA GLY A 22 -14.72 -7.96 -22.79
C GLY A 22 -15.05 -6.51 -23.13
N VAL A 23 -14.22 -5.54 -22.69
CA VAL A 23 -14.37 -4.13 -23.01
C VAL A 23 -13.28 -3.70 -23.99
N THR A 24 -13.67 -3.17 -25.14
CA THR A 24 -12.74 -2.59 -26.11
C THR A 24 -12.34 -1.18 -25.68
N LEU A 25 -11.06 -0.96 -25.49
CA LEU A 25 -10.47 0.33 -25.11
C LEU A 25 -9.71 0.91 -26.31
N PRO A 26 -10.13 2.05 -26.85
CA PRO A 26 -9.43 2.73 -27.94
C PRO A 26 -8.02 3.14 -27.54
N LYS A 27 -7.16 3.37 -28.51
CA LYS A 27 -5.86 4.02 -28.33
C LYS A 27 -6.03 5.37 -27.64
N GLY A 28 -5.17 5.68 -26.66
CA GLY A 28 -5.19 6.92 -25.89
C GLY A 28 -6.11 6.88 -24.68
N THR A 29 -6.76 5.75 -24.39
CA THR A 29 -7.60 5.60 -23.19
C THR A 29 -6.72 5.61 -21.93
N GLN A 30 -7.09 6.43 -20.95
CA GLN A 30 -6.46 6.42 -19.62
C GLN A 30 -7.10 5.34 -18.75
N ILE A 31 -6.27 4.53 -18.14
CA ILE A 31 -6.66 3.42 -17.26
C ILE A 31 -6.04 3.64 -15.89
N PHE A 32 -6.86 3.55 -14.84
CA PHE A 32 -6.38 3.50 -13.47
C PHE A 32 -6.15 2.03 -13.06
N LEU A 33 -4.91 1.68 -12.79
CA LEU A 33 -4.57 0.40 -12.18
C LEU A 33 -4.73 0.52 -10.67
N MET A 34 -5.82 -0.01 -10.14
CA MET A 34 -6.21 0.12 -8.73
C MET A 34 -5.52 -0.94 -7.87
N TYR A 35 -4.27 -0.68 -7.46
CA TYR A 35 -3.47 -1.61 -6.63
C TYR A 35 -4.13 -1.91 -5.29
N ALA A 36 -4.70 -0.90 -4.64
CA ALA A 36 -5.39 -1.07 -3.37
C ALA A 36 -6.59 -2.03 -3.49
N SER A 37 -7.33 -1.97 -4.60
CA SER A 37 -8.43 -2.90 -4.89
C SER A 37 -7.89 -4.32 -5.15
N GLY A 38 -6.90 -4.46 -6.03
CA GLY A 38 -6.28 -5.76 -6.31
C GLY A 38 -5.63 -6.41 -5.08
N ASN A 39 -5.10 -5.61 -4.15
CA ASN A 39 -4.58 -6.10 -2.88
C ASN A 39 -5.66 -6.56 -1.90
N ARG A 40 -6.93 -6.29 -2.18
CA ARG A 40 -8.10 -6.72 -1.41
C ARG A 40 -8.99 -7.69 -2.17
N ASP A 41 -8.52 -8.23 -3.26
CA ASP A 41 -9.22 -9.24 -4.05
C ASP A 41 -9.33 -10.55 -3.25
N GLU A 42 -10.56 -10.92 -2.89
CA GLU A 42 -10.85 -12.13 -2.09
C GLU A 42 -10.55 -13.42 -2.85
N THR A 43 -10.44 -13.37 -4.18
CA THR A 43 -10.00 -14.52 -4.98
C THR A 43 -8.51 -14.81 -4.80
N GLN A 44 -7.73 -13.80 -4.38
CA GLN A 44 -6.29 -13.88 -4.17
C GLN A 44 -5.92 -13.93 -2.67
N TYR A 45 -6.75 -13.36 -1.81
CA TYR A 45 -6.46 -13.24 -0.38
C TYR A 45 -7.69 -13.64 0.44
N SER A 46 -7.63 -14.74 1.15
CA SER A 46 -8.64 -15.04 2.16
C SER A 46 -8.66 -13.93 3.21
N ASP A 47 -9.85 -13.55 3.65
CA ASP A 47 -10.04 -12.48 4.64
C ASP A 47 -9.32 -11.18 4.23
N ALA A 48 -9.45 -10.77 2.96
CA ALA A 48 -8.72 -9.67 2.36
C ALA A 48 -8.87 -8.34 3.12
N GLU A 49 -10.05 -8.12 3.72
CA GLU A 49 -10.39 -6.93 4.48
C GLU A 49 -9.82 -6.90 5.91
N TYR A 50 -9.13 -7.95 6.34
CA TYR A 50 -8.56 -7.99 7.68
C TYR A 50 -7.05 -7.76 7.68
N PHE A 51 -6.58 -6.95 8.62
CA PHE A 51 -5.16 -6.77 8.90
C PHE A 51 -4.64 -7.95 9.72
N GLN A 52 -3.83 -8.80 9.10
CA GLN A 52 -3.28 -10.00 9.72
C GLN A 52 -1.76 -9.97 9.67
N LEU A 53 -1.11 -9.86 10.83
CA LEU A 53 0.36 -9.85 10.96
C LEU A 53 1.03 -11.14 10.47
N ALA A 54 0.35 -12.27 10.64
CA ALA A 54 0.89 -13.58 10.30
C ALA A 54 0.62 -14.02 8.84
N ARG A 55 -0.12 -13.23 8.07
CA ARG A 55 -0.57 -13.60 6.72
C ARG A 55 0.55 -14.18 5.83
N PHE A 56 1.69 -13.54 5.82
CA PHE A 56 2.81 -13.92 4.96
C PHE A 56 3.76 -14.96 5.57
N LYS A 57 3.47 -15.46 6.79
CA LYS A 57 4.25 -16.55 7.39
C LYS A 57 3.87 -17.91 6.83
N GLN A 58 2.62 -18.08 6.40
CA GLN A 58 2.08 -19.35 5.94
C GLN A 58 2.23 -19.55 4.43
N ALA A 59 2.14 -18.50 3.66
CA ALA A 59 2.38 -18.53 2.21
C ALA A 59 2.91 -17.16 1.74
N PRO A 60 3.98 -17.12 0.96
CA PRO A 60 4.41 -15.89 0.31
C PRO A 60 3.37 -15.51 -0.75
N VAL A 61 2.55 -14.52 -0.47
CA VAL A 61 1.61 -13.98 -1.43
C VAL A 61 2.17 -12.64 -1.91
N ASN A 62 2.34 -12.49 -3.20
CA ASN A 62 2.77 -11.24 -3.80
C ASN A 62 1.66 -10.20 -3.66
N HIS A 63 1.98 -9.04 -3.15
CA HIS A 63 1.07 -7.89 -3.13
C HIS A 63 1.48 -6.85 -4.18
N LEU A 64 0.53 -6.03 -4.61
CA LEU A 64 0.73 -5.04 -5.67
C LEU A 64 1.27 -3.68 -5.18
N ALA A 65 1.53 -3.51 -3.88
CA ALA A 65 2.00 -2.22 -3.31
C ALA A 65 3.33 -1.71 -3.89
N PHE A 66 4.09 -2.55 -4.56
CA PHE A 66 5.28 -2.17 -5.33
C PHE A 66 5.10 -2.32 -6.84
N GLY A 67 3.86 -2.46 -7.30
CA GLY A 67 3.57 -2.75 -8.70
C GLY A 67 3.91 -4.19 -9.09
N ASN A 68 3.90 -4.45 -10.39
CA ASN A 68 4.24 -5.74 -10.98
C ASN A 68 4.83 -5.57 -12.38
N GLY A 69 5.53 -6.60 -12.88
CA GLY A 69 6.11 -6.63 -14.22
C GLY A 69 7.31 -5.71 -14.39
N ILE A 70 7.51 -5.18 -15.60
CA ILE A 70 8.68 -4.37 -15.96
C ILE A 70 8.79 -3.05 -15.18
N HIS A 71 7.69 -2.58 -14.61
CA HIS A 71 7.63 -1.38 -13.77
C HIS A 71 7.59 -1.69 -12.27
N TYR A 72 7.95 -2.91 -11.87
CA TYR A 72 8.12 -3.21 -10.44
C TYR A 72 9.05 -2.20 -9.80
N CYS A 73 8.68 -1.72 -8.61
CA CYS A 73 9.41 -0.65 -7.92
C CYS A 73 10.88 -1.00 -7.71
N VAL A 74 11.77 -0.22 -8.29
CA VAL A 74 13.24 -0.40 -8.16
C VAL A 74 13.69 -0.23 -6.71
N GLY A 75 12.98 0.61 -5.92
CA GLY A 75 13.25 0.86 -4.51
C GLY A 75 12.64 -0.14 -3.53
N ALA A 76 11.94 -1.17 -3.99
CA ALA A 76 11.18 -2.07 -3.13
C ALA A 76 12.04 -2.76 -2.03
N SER A 77 13.26 -3.14 -2.36
CA SER A 77 14.18 -3.76 -1.40
C SER A 77 14.65 -2.77 -0.34
N LEU A 78 14.96 -1.54 -0.76
CA LEU A 78 15.35 -0.44 0.12
C LEU A 78 14.20 -0.07 1.06
N ALA A 79 13.02 0.18 0.51
CA ALA A 79 11.83 0.56 1.29
C ALA A 79 11.47 -0.49 2.35
N ARG A 80 11.55 -1.78 2.02
CA ARG A 80 11.32 -2.86 3.00
C ARG A 80 12.36 -2.85 4.12
N ARG A 81 13.62 -2.61 3.78
CA ARG A 81 14.71 -2.53 4.77
C ARG A 81 14.56 -1.32 5.67
N GLU A 82 14.27 -0.16 5.10
CA GLU A 82 14.03 1.09 5.85
C GLU A 82 12.85 0.94 6.80
N ALA A 83 11.71 0.46 6.32
CA ALA A 83 10.53 0.23 7.14
C ALA A 83 10.80 -0.74 8.30
N ARG A 84 11.54 -1.83 8.03
CA ARG A 84 11.93 -2.78 9.07
C ARG A 84 12.81 -2.14 10.14
N ILE A 85 13.88 -1.45 9.73
CA ILE A 85 14.81 -0.79 10.66
C ILE A 85 14.08 0.29 11.46
N ALA A 86 13.22 1.08 10.81
CA ALA A 86 12.44 2.11 11.48
C ALA A 86 11.53 1.50 12.55
N LEU A 87 10.75 0.46 12.21
CA LEU A 87 9.85 -0.20 13.16
C LEU A 87 10.61 -0.85 14.32
N GLU A 88 11.71 -1.56 14.03
CA GLU A 88 12.57 -2.15 15.06
C GLU A 88 13.20 -1.10 15.98
N THR A 89 13.58 0.05 15.44
CA THR A 89 14.17 1.14 16.21
C THR A 89 13.11 1.85 17.05
N LEU A 90 11.97 2.18 16.49
CA LEU A 90 10.87 2.83 17.19
C LEU A 90 10.36 1.97 18.35
N SER A 91 10.14 0.67 18.10
CA SER A 91 9.66 -0.25 19.14
C SER A 91 10.63 -0.42 20.32
N LYS A 92 11.93 -0.24 20.09
CA LYS A 92 12.95 -0.32 21.15
C LYS A 92 13.15 1.01 21.90
N ARG A 93 13.01 2.12 21.20
CA ARG A 93 13.36 3.46 21.76
C ARG A 93 12.17 4.21 22.32
N LEU A 94 10.96 3.88 21.89
CA LEU A 94 9.72 4.56 22.28
C LEU A 94 8.79 3.54 22.97
N PRO A 95 8.99 3.29 24.28
CA PRO A 95 8.17 2.32 25.00
C PRO A 95 6.71 2.79 25.05
N ASN A 96 5.79 1.83 24.93
CA ASN A 96 4.35 2.09 24.91
C ASN A 96 3.90 3.11 23.86
N LEU A 97 4.56 3.09 22.69
CA LEU A 97 4.20 3.94 21.56
C LEU A 97 2.73 3.74 21.20
N ARG A 98 1.98 4.83 21.18
CA ARG A 98 0.54 4.84 20.93
C ARG A 98 0.11 6.09 20.16
N LEU A 99 -1.05 6.03 19.56
CA LEU A 99 -1.67 7.20 18.94
C LEU A 99 -2.12 8.17 20.04
N ARG A 100 -1.86 9.46 19.84
CA ARG A 100 -2.42 10.51 20.68
C ARG A 100 -3.94 10.45 20.64
N PRO A 101 -4.63 10.40 21.77
CA PRO A 101 -6.09 10.33 21.78
C PRO A 101 -6.72 11.61 21.21
N ASN A 102 -7.91 11.46 20.64
CA ASN A 102 -8.74 12.55 20.11
C ASN A 102 -8.12 13.38 18.99
N GLN A 103 -7.05 12.91 18.33
CA GLN A 103 -6.53 13.58 17.14
C GLN A 103 -7.46 13.35 15.92
N GLN A 104 -7.58 14.35 15.08
CA GLN A 104 -8.29 14.22 13.82
C GLN A 104 -7.31 13.83 12.72
N LEU A 105 -7.46 12.62 12.21
CA LEU A 105 -6.62 12.12 11.12
C LEU A 105 -7.17 12.62 9.77
N ALA A 106 -6.40 13.46 9.10
CA ALA A 106 -6.70 13.92 7.76
C ALA A 106 -5.74 13.30 6.74
N HIS A 107 -6.28 12.77 5.66
CA HIS A 107 -5.47 12.29 4.56
C HIS A 107 -4.94 13.43 3.70
N ILE A 108 -3.77 13.22 3.08
CA ILE A 108 -3.28 14.12 2.03
C ILE A 108 -4.27 14.10 0.85
N PRO A 109 -4.60 15.25 0.26
CA PRO A 109 -5.53 15.32 -0.86
C PRO A 109 -4.85 14.89 -2.17
N SER A 110 -4.71 13.59 -2.36
CA SER A 110 -4.06 13.01 -3.54
C SER A 110 -4.77 11.74 -3.99
N LEU A 111 -4.94 11.58 -5.30
CA LEU A 111 -5.44 10.34 -5.91
C LEU A 111 -4.33 9.28 -6.07
N LEU A 112 -3.07 9.70 -6.07
CA LEU A 112 -1.93 8.82 -6.32
C LEU A 112 -1.19 8.40 -5.06
N PHE A 113 -1.37 9.14 -3.96
CA PHE A 113 -0.68 8.86 -2.71
C PHE A 113 -1.69 8.82 -1.56
N ARG A 114 -1.53 7.83 -0.71
CA ARG A 114 -2.31 7.67 0.51
C ARG A 114 -1.41 7.81 1.72
N GLY A 115 -1.72 8.75 2.57
CA GLY A 115 -1.01 9.02 3.81
C GLY A 115 -1.76 10.04 4.63
N PHE A 116 -1.33 10.24 5.86
CA PHE A 116 -1.86 11.28 6.73
C PHE A 116 -1.05 12.57 6.59
N THR A 117 -1.69 13.71 6.75
CA THR A 117 -1.01 15.01 6.80
C THR A 117 -0.14 15.13 8.05
N HIS A 118 -0.56 14.49 9.14
CA HIS A 118 0.17 14.34 10.40
C HIS A 118 -0.34 13.10 11.14
N LEU A 119 0.49 12.58 12.01
CA LEU A 119 0.16 11.47 12.89
C LEU A 119 0.85 11.72 14.24
N ASP A 120 0.07 12.19 15.21
CA ASP A 120 0.60 12.48 16.54
C ASP A 120 0.73 11.20 17.36
N LEU A 121 1.90 11.01 17.91
CA LEU A 121 2.25 9.84 18.71
C LEU A 121 2.66 10.25 20.13
N GLU A 122 2.40 9.38 21.07
CA GLU A 122 2.84 9.48 22.46
C GLU A 122 3.60 8.22 22.84
N TRP A 123 4.53 8.37 23.75
CA TRP A 123 5.27 7.25 24.33
C TRP A 123 5.65 7.60 25.77
N ASP A 124 6.07 6.60 26.54
CA ASP A 124 6.51 6.81 27.90
C ASP A 124 7.97 7.31 27.89
N VAL A 125 8.27 8.32 28.68
CA VAL A 125 9.63 8.83 28.88
C VAL A 125 10.23 8.08 30.03
N ALA A 126 11.43 7.52 29.84
CA ALA A 126 12.19 6.85 30.89
C ALA A 126 12.73 7.84 31.90
#